data_91c54b55e163ae7ae629488bb051ec95
#
_entry.id   91c54b55e163ae7ae629488bb051ec95
#
_cell.length_a   1.000
_cell.length_b   1.000
_cell.length_c   1.000
_cell.angle_alpha   90.00
_cell.angle_beta   90.00
_cell.angle_gamma   90.00
#
_symmetry.space_group_name_H-M   'P 1'
#
loop_
_entity.id
_entity.type
_entity.pdbx_description
1 polymer ?
#
loop_
_entity_poly.entity_id
_entity_poly.type
_entity_poly.pdbx_seq_one_letter_code
_entity_poly.pdbx_strand_id
1 'polypeptide(L)'
;MPRMLNWAFLLCASLGLLSCASGQYETGTDEITRTNRAAANNLIRMAGEQAHPGANIIAASFANIDDLTRSSTFGRVASRQLTTQFTAAGYPVVEMLLRDSIYIREGEGEFLLSRDLDEIGTQHSAELVLVGTYAVADSHVFITAKLVRTADSVVVASHDYVLPYTRDMRILLRDW
;
A
#
# COMPACT_ATOMS: atom_id res chain seq x y z
N MET A 1 79.58 27.93 16.60
CA MET A 1 78.78 26.71 16.77
C MET A 1 77.35 27.09 16.62
N PRO A 2 76.75 27.07 15.43
CA PRO A 2 75.41 27.49 15.23
C PRO A 2 74.49 26.29 15.17
N ARG A 3 73.43 26.37 15.96
CA ARG A 3 72.27 25.46 15.92
C ARG A 3 71.39 25.80 14.73
N MET A 4 71.37 24.93 13.75
CA MET A 4 70.43 24.99 12.64
C MET A 4 69.07 24.55 13.13
N LEU A 5 68.17 25.48 13.16
CA LEU A 5 66.77 25.28 13.50
C LEU A 5 66.02 24.78 12.23
N ASN A 6 65.65 23.52 12.27
CA ASN A 6 64.91 22.85 11.21
C ASN A 6 63.45 23.33 11.24
N TRP A 7 63.12 24.17 10.30
CA TRP A 7 61.74 24.55 10.00
C TRP A 7 61.18 23.57 8.97
N ALA A 8 60.80 22.41 9.47
CA ALA A 8 60.06 21.43 8.67
C ALA A 8 58.56 21.70 8.78
N PHE A 9 58.02 22.27 7.74
CA PHE A 9 56.78 21.97 7.10
C PHE A 9 55.68 21.33 7.95
N LEU A 10 54.80 22.16 8.47
CA LEU A 10 53.43 21.82 8.81
C LEU A 10 52.52 22.32 7.69
N LEU A 11 52.56 21.64 6.55
CA LEU A 11 51.54 21.75 5.53
C LEU A 11 50.43 20.74 5.89
N CYS A 12 49.59 21.14 6.83
CA CYS A 12 48.34 20.42 7.10
C CYS A 12 47.42 20.61 5.87
N ALA A 13 47.45 19.63 4.98
CA ALA A 13 46.50 19.47 3.91
C ALA A 13 45.10 19.27 4.53
N SER A 14 44.37 20.35 4.63
CA SER A 14 42.90 20.32 4.88
C SER A 14 42.23 19.73 3.64
N LEU A 15 42.21 18.38 3.55
CA LEU A 15 41.26 17.71 2.67
C LEU A 15 39.87 17.96 3.24
N GLY A 16 39.20 18.98 2.72
CA GLY A 16 37.77 19.18 2.90
C GLY A 16 37.08 17.96 2.36
N LEU A 17 36.53 17.15 3.28
CA LEU A 17 35.50 16.17 2.95
C LEU A 17 34.28 16.95 2.50
N LEU A 18 34.16 17.16 1.18
CA LEU A 18 32.88 17.47 0.55
C LEU A 18 32.01 16.24 0.76
N SER A 19 31.36 16.19 1.93
CA SER A 19 30.22 15.33 2.14
C SER A 19 29.15 15.82 1.18
N CYS A 20 29.04 15.20 0.00
CA CYS A 20 27.85 15.27 -0.81
C CYS A 20 26.73 14.67 0.03
N ALA A 21 26.05 15.50 0.82
CA ALA A 21 24.72 15.21 1.28
C ALA A 21 23.85 15.10 0.02
N SER A 22 23.76 13.91 -0.56
CA SER A 22 22.72 13.55 -1.50
C SER A 22 21.42 13.71 -0.73
N GLY A 23 20.82 14.90 -0.78
CA GLY A 23 19.46 15.12 -0.37
C GLY A 23 18.64 14.14 -1.21
N GLN A 24 18.24 13.03 -0.61
CA GLN A 24 17.23 12.18 -1.18
C GLN A 24 15.97 13.04 -1.25
N TYR A 25 15.69 13.55 -2.43
CA TYR A 25 14.34 14.01 -2.75
C TYR A 25 13.47 12.74 -2.66
N GLU A 26 12.91 12.50 -1.47
CA GLU A 26 11.81 11.56 -1.35
C GLU A 26 10.67 12.15 -2.20
N THR A 27 10.56 11.67 -3.43
CA THR A 27 9.44 12.03 -4.27
C THR A 27 8.19 11.46 -3.62
N GLY A 28 7.07 12.19 -3.66
CA GLY A 28 5.81 11.71 -3.09
C GLY A 28 5.39 10.31 -3.57
N THR A 29 5.94 9.87 -4.70
CA THR A 29 5.78 8.52 -5.27
C THR A 29 6.46 7.45 -4.41
N ASP A 30 7.64 7.71 -3.85
CA ASP A 30 8.35 6.78 -2.97
C ASP A 30 7.59 6.61 -1.65
N GLU A 31 6.98 7.69 -1.15
CA GLU A 31 6.16 7.64 0.04
C GLU A 31 4.91 6.79 -0.16
N ILE A 32 4.19 6.93 -1.29
CA ILE A 32 3.04 6.10 -1.63
C ILE A 32 3.43 4.62 -1.60
N THR A 33 4.52 4.28 -2.29
CA THR A 33 4.98 2.88 -2.38
C THR A 33 5.40 2.33 -1.03
N ARG A 34 6.15 3.08 -0.24
CA ARG A 34 6.63 2.67 1.08
C ARG A 34 5.46 2.46 2.04
N THR A 35 4.50 3.39 2.05
CA THR A 35 3.35 3.33 2.96
C THR A 35 2.40 2.19 2.59
N ASN A 36 2.12 1.97 1.31
CA ASN A 36 1.31 0.84 0.87
C ASN A 36 1.97 -0.52 1.20
N ARG A 37 3.29 -0.64 1.05
CA ARG A 37 4.02 -1.85 1.46
C ARG A 37 3.96 -2.07 2.97
N ALA A 38 4.12 -1.01 3.76
CA ALA A 38 4.00 -1.10 5.20
C ALA A 38 2.58 -1.51 5.62
N ALA A 39 1.55 -0.99 4.96
CA ALA A 39 0.15 -1.37 5.20
C ALA A 39 -0.07 -2.87 4.94
N ALA A 40 0.43 -3.42 3.84
CA ALA A 40 0.32 -4.84 3.56
C ALA A 40 1.01 -5.71 4.62
N ASN A 41 2.24 -5.34 5.02
CA ASN A 41 2.96 -6.05 6.08
C ASN A 41 2.21 -5.99 7.42
N ASN A 42 1.53 -4.89 7.72
CA ASN A 42 0.68 -4.77 8.89
C ASN A 42 -0.53 -5.71 8.81
N LEU A 43 -1.21 -5.77 7.67
CA LEU A 43 -2.33 -6.68 7.45
C LEU A 43 -1.90 -8.14 7.62
N ILE A 44 -0.80 -8.56 7.01
CA ILE A 44 -0.25 -9.92 7.13
C ILE A 44 0.02 -10.25 8.60
N ARG A 45 0.68 -9.35 9.33
CA ARG A 45 0.98 -9.54 10.74
C ARG A 45 -0.28 -9.63 11.61
N MET A 46 -1.28 -8.77 11.34
CA MET A 46 -2.54 -8.73 12.09
C MET A 46 -3.41 -9.95 11.83
N ALA A 47 -3.43 -10.44 10.59
CA ALA A 47 -4.16 -11.63 10.22
C ALA A 47 -3.62 -12.89 10.94
N GLY A 48 -2.30 -12.96 11.15
CA GLY A 48 -1.67 -14.04 11.92
C GLY A 48 -2.12 -15.42 11.44
N GLU A 49 -2.54 -16.26 12.38
CA GLU A 49 -3.00 -17.63 12.09
C GLU A 49 -4.32 -17.69 11.29
N GLN A 50 -5.08 -16.60 11.23
CA GLN A 50 -6.33 -16.52 10.46
C GLN A 50 -6.11 -16.43 8.95
N ALA A 51 -4.87 -16.14 8.53
CA ALA A 51 -4.44 -16.10 7.13
C ALA A 51 -3.12 -16.86 7.01
N HIS A 52 -3.19 -18.19 6.92
CA HIS A 52 -1.97 -19.01 6.79
C HIS A 52 -1.27 -18.77 5.44
N PRO A 53 0.07 -18.86 5.39
CA PRO A 53 0.80 -18.82 4.13
C PRO A 53 0.30 -19.88 3.16
N GLY A 54 0.04 -19.49 1.91
CA GLY A 54 -0.56 -20.37 0.90
C GLY A 54 -2.09 -20.23 0.76
N ALA A 55 -2.77 -19.51 1.67
CA ALA A 55 -4.18 -19.15 1.46
C ALA A 55 -4.36 -18.31 0.20
N ASN A 56 -5.27 -18.70 -0.67
CA ASN A 56 -5.56 -17.98 -1.90
C ASN A 56 -6.27 -16.65 -1.61
N ILE A 57 -5.74 -15.55 -2.15
CA ILE A 57 -6.31 -14.22 -1.97
C ILE A 57 -6.85 -13.71 -3.31
N ILE A 58 -8.06 -13.17 -3.31
CA ILE A 58 -8.55 -12.28 -4.37
C ILE A 58 -8.31 -10.84 -3.92
N ALA A 59 -7.79 -10.02 -4.82
CA ALA A 59 -7.59 -8.61 -4.57
C ALA A 59 -8.38 -7.76 -5.54
N ALA A 60 -9.26 -6.90 -4.99
CA ALA A 60 -9.98 -5.90 -5.76
C ALA A 60 -9.22 -4.57 -5.80
N SER A 61 -9.49 -3.76 -6.83
CA SER A 61 -9.05 -2.36 -6.83
C SER A 61 -9.71 -1.60 -5.68
N PHE A 62 -8.98 -0.70 -5.02
CA PHE A 62 -9.57 0.12 -3.95
C PHE A 62 -10.57 1.11 -4.54
N ALA A 63 -11.72 1.23 -3.90
CA ALA A 63 -12.83 2.06 -4.33
C ALA A 63 -12.83 3.44 -3.65
N ASN A 64 -13.45 4.41 -4.30
CA ASN A 64 -13.77 5.67 -3.63
C ASN A 64 -14.90 5.41 -2.61
N ILE A 65 -14.73 5.88 -1.36
CA ILE A 65 -15.72 5.66 -0.30
C ILE A 65 -17.06 6.40 -0.57
N ASP A 66 -17.00 7.50 -1.31
CA ASP A 66 -18.20 8.28 -1.67
C ASP A 66 -18.96 7.66 -2.85
N ASP A 67 -18.32 6.77 -3.62
CA ASP A 67 -18.92 6.01 -4.72
C ASP A 67 -18.16 4.69 -4.90
N LEU A 68 -18.65 3.65 -4.26
CA LEU A 68 -18.01 2.32 -4.23
C LEU A 68 -17.97 1.63 -5.61
N THR A 69 -18.70 2.14 -6.59
CA THR A 69 -18.64 1.64 -7.97
C THR A 69 -17.46 2.21 -8.76
N ARG A 70 -16.75 3.17 -8.21
CA ARG A 70 -15.63 3.87 -8.86
C ARG A 70 -14.30 3.57 -8.21
N SER A 71 -13.31 3.32 -9.05
CA SER A 71 -11.92 3.25 -8.67
C SER A 71 -11.10 4.22 -9.53
N SER A 72 -10.02 4.74 -8.98
CA SER A 72 -9.06 5.58 -9.69
C SER A 72 -7.80 4.81 -10.05
N THR A 73 -6.89 5.46 -10.78
CA THR A 73 -5.54 4.90 -10.95
C THR A 73 -4.84 4.68 -9.62
N PHE A 74 -5.05 5.57 -8.65
CA PHE A 74 -4.55 5.37 -7.27
C PHE A 74 -5.09 4.08 -6.66
N GLY A 75 -6.40 3.83 -6.73
CA GLY A 75 -7.01 2.63 -6.17
C GLY A 75 -6.45 1.33 -6.76
N ARG A 76 -6.17 1.32 -8.05
CA ARG A 76 -5.50 0.19 -8.72
C ARG A 76 -4.04 0.03 -8.30
N VAL A 77 -3.29 1.14 -8.19
CA VAL A 77 -1.89 1.13 -7.75
C VAL A 77 -1.78 0.66 -6.31
N ALA A 78 -2.62 1.18 -5.42
CA ALA A 78 -2.62 0.79 -4.01
C ALA A 78 -2.86 -0.72 -3.86
N SER A 79 -3.93 -1.25 -4.47
CA SER A 79 -4.21 -2.70 -4.46
C SER A 79 -3.01 -3.51 -4.94
N ARG A 80 -2.42 -3.17 -6.10
CA ARG A 80 -1.26 -3.89 -6.66
C ARG A 80 -0.02 -3.83 -5.78
N GLN A 81 0.24 -2.71 -5.13
CA GLN A 81 1.38 -2.58 -4.22
C GLN A 81 1.19 -3.43 -2.95
N LEU A 82 -0.04 -3.54 -2.46
CA LEU A 82 -0.35 -4.45 -1.36
C LEU A 82 -0.21 -5.91 -1.80
N THR A 83 -0.78 -6.30 -2.95
CA THR A 83 -0.71 -7.69 -3.45
C THR A 83 0.72 -8.14 -3.70
N THR A 84 1.61 -7.24 -4.12
CA THR A 84 3.04 -7.54 -4.26
C THR A 84 3.65 -8.04 -2.94
N GLN A 85 3.27 -7.46 -1.80
CA GLN A 85 3.78 -7.90 -0.51
C GLN A 85 3.16 -9.23 -0.06
N PHE A 86 1.87 -9.43 -0.30
CA PHE A 86 1.21 -10.71 -0.04
C PHE A 86 1.86 -11.83 -0.86
N THR A 87 2.10 -11.61 -2.15
CA THR A 87 2.80 -12.58 -3.01
C THR A 87 4.22 -12.87 -2.50
N ALA A 88 4.96 -11.85 -2.09
CA ALA A 88 6.30 -12.01 -1.53
C ALA A 88 6.28 -12.78 -0.19
N ALA A 89 5.18 -12.71 0.55
CA ALA A 89 4.97 -13.47 1.79
C ALA A 89 4.41 -14.89 1.56
N GLY A 90 4.27 -15.34 0.31
CA GLY A 90 3.87 -16.69 -0.04
C GLY A 90 2.36 -16.91 -0.20
N TYR A 91 1.58 -15.84 -0.33
CA TYR A 91 0.15 -15.93 -0.64
C TYR A 91 -0.06 -15.91 -2.16
N PRO A 92 -0.72 -16.92 -2.76
CA PRO A 92 -1.19 -16.83 -4.13
C PRO A 92 -2.27 -15.73 -4.25
N VAL A 93 -2.10 -14.80 -5.19
CA VAL A 93 -3.02 -13.68 -5.36
C VAL A 93 -3.60 -13.66 -6.77
N VAL A 94 -4.93 -13.56 -6.86
CA VAL A 94 -5.67 -13.29 -8.11
C VAL A 94 -6.15 -11.85 -8.07
N GLU A 95 -5.69 -11.03 -9.02
CA GLU A 95 -6.15 -9.64 -9.14
C GLU A 95 -7.43 -9.57 -9.96
N MET A 96 -8.45 -8.91 -9.41
CA MET A 96 -9.69 -8.62 -10.10
C MET A 96 -9.84 -7.11 -10.35
N LEU A 97 -10.33 -6.75 -11.54
CA LEU A 97 -10.72 -5.38 -11.81
C LEU A 97 -12.11 -5.12 -11.21
N LEU A 98 -12.34 -3.90 -10.69
CA LEU A 98 -13.56 -3.49 -10.01
C LEU A 98 -14.86 -3.69 -10.82
N ARG A 99 -14.80 -3.98 -12.11
CA ARG A 99 -15.96 -4.16 -12.98
C ARG A 99 -16.84 -5.36 -12.66
N ASP A 100 -16.31 -6.30 -11.91
CA ASP A 100 -17.02 -7.55 -11.59
C ASP A 100 -17.42 -7.60 -10.11
N SER A 101 -18.37 -6.75 -9.72
CA SER A 101 -19.36 -6.96 -8.64
C SER A 101 -18.96 -7.10 -7.18
N ILE A 102 -17.76 -6.73 -6.72
CA ILE A 102 -17.44 -6.84 -5.27
C ILE A 102 -18.13 -5.72 -4.43
N TYR A 103 -18.52 -4.60 -5.05
CA TYR A 103 -19.02 -3.42 -4.33
C TYR A 103 -20.43 -2.96 -4.74
N ILE A 104 -21.15 -3.68 -5.59
CA ILE A 104 -22.38 -3.15 -6.17
C ILE A 104 -23.64 -3.62 -5.44
N ARG A 105 -24.08 -2.81 -4.47
CA ARG A 105 -25.50 -2.52 -4.20
C ARG A 105 -25.62 -1.23 -3.41
N GLU A 106 -26.23 -0.21 -4.01
CA GLU A 106 -26.66 0.98 -3.32
C GLU A 106 -27.68 0.62 -2.23
N GLY A 107 -27.45 1.08 -1.00
CA GLY A 107 -28.47 1.17 0.04
C GLY A 107 -28.28 0.32 1.30
N GLU A 108 -27.35 -0.61 1.39
CA GLU A 108 -27.22 -1.51 2.54
C GLU A 108 -25.85 -1.52 3.25
N GLY A 109 -25.08 -0.43 3.18
CA GLY A 109 -23.82 -0.31 3.92
C GLY A 109 -22.67 -1.15 3.37
N GLU A 110 -21.47 -0.93 3.91
CA GLU A 110 -20.17 -1.50 3.50
C GLU A 110 -20.10 -3.05 3.46
N PHE A 111 -21.17 -3.77 3.73
CA PHE A 111 -21.18 -5.20 4.06
C PHE A 111 -22.04 -6.09 3.16
N LEU A 112 -22.28 -5.72 1.91
CA LEU A 112 -22.98 -6.61 0.97
C LEU A 112 -22.12 -7.68 0.32
N LEU A 113 -21.09 -8.04 1.01
CA LEU A 113 -20.10 -9.00 0.54
C LEU A 113 -20.47 -10.47 0.77
N SER A 114 -21.49 -10.81 1.56
CA SER A 114 -21.59 -12.21 2.04
C SER A 114 -21.98 -13.22 0.96
N ARG A 115 -22.91 -12.89 0.06
CA ARG A 115 -23.28 -13.83 -1.03
C ARG A 115 -22.31 -13.76 -2.20
N ASP A 116 -21.89 -12.56 -2.57
CA ASP A 116 -20.96 -12.35 -3.68
C ASP A 116 -19.54 -12.84 -3.32
N LEU A 117 -19.12 -12.74 -2.05
CA LEU A 117 -17.86 -13.30 -1.57
C LEU A 117 -17.83 -14.81 -1.57
N ASP A 118 -18.91 -15.46 -1.14
CA ASP A 118 -19.00 -16.91 -1.15
C ASP A 118 -18.96 -17.45 -2.58
N GLU A 119 -19.67 -16.80 -3.51
CA GLU A 119 -19.67 -17.15 -4.92
C GLU A 119 -18.27 -16.92 -5.56
N ILE A 120 -17.65 -15.78 -5.33
CA ILE A 120 -16.31 -15.45 -5.80
C ILE A 120 -15.27 -16.37 -5.16
N GLY A 121 -15.38 -16.62 -3.86
CA GLY A 121 -14.54 -17.55 -3.13
C GLY A 121 -14.59 -18.95 -3.74
N THR A 122 -15.79 -19.43 -4.05
CA THR A 122 -16.01 -20.74 -4.66
C THR A 122 -15.46 -20.81 -6.08
N GLN A 123 -15.73 -19.80 -6.92
CA GLN A 123 -15.27 -19.77 -8.33
C GLN A 123 -13.74 -19.74 -8.46
N HIS A 124 -13.06 -19.08 -7.54
CA HIS A 124 -11.61 -18.90 -7.58
C HIS A 124 -10.87 -19.69 -6.49
N SER A 125 -11.56 -20.52 -5.72
CA SER A 125 -11.00 -21.23 -4.57
C SER A 125 -10.26 -20.29 -3.61
N ALA A 126 -10.80 -19.07 -3.41
CA ALA A 126 -10.19 -18.05 -2.59
C ALA A 126 -10.71 -18.11 -1.16
N GLU A 127 -9.78 -18.12 -0.22
CA GLU A 127 -10.07 -18.12 1.21
C GLU A 127 -10.22 -16.72 1.79
N LEU A 128 -9.57 -15.75 1.14
CA LEU A 128 -9.48 -14.37 1.59
C LEU A 128 -9.73 -13.41 0.43
N VAL A 129 -10.28 -12.24 0.76
CA VAL A 129 -10.40 -11.11 -0.16
C VAL A 129 -9.72 -9.89 0.44
N LEU A 130 -8.81 -9.29 -0.33
CA LEU A 130 -8.24 -7.98 -0.04
C LEU A 130 -9.10 -6.91 -0.69
N VAL A 131 -9.71 -6.08 0.12
CA VAL A 131 -10.52 -4.93 -0.29
C VAL A 131 -10.00 -3.66 0.36
N GLY A 132 -10.32 -2.51 -0.23
CA GLY A 132 -9.96 -1.24 0.36
C GLY A 132 -10.77 -0.09 -0.21
N THR A 133 -10.89 0.96 0.59
CA THR A 133 -11.51 2.22 0.21
C THR A 133 -10.56 3.37 0.44
N TYR A 134 -10.77 4.47 -0.28
CA TYR A 134 -10.07 5.72 -0.05
C TYR A 134 -11.05 6.91 -0.04
N ALA A 135 -10.75 7.89 0.83
CA ALA A 135 -11.43 9.18 0.89
C ALA A 135 -10.43 10.31 0.61
N VAL A 136 -10.84 11.30 -0.18
CA VAL A 136 -9.98 12.42 -0.55
C VAL A 136 -10.37 13.66 0.25
N ALA A 137 -9.41 14.22 0.99
CA ALA A 137 -9.54 15.50 1.69
C ALA A 137 -8.59 16.55 1.09
N ASP A 138 -8.62 17.77 1.59
CA ASP A 138 -7.85 18.89 1.04
C ASP A 138 -6.34 18.63 1.00
N SER A 139 -5.79 18.03 2.03
CA SER A 139 -4.35 17.85 2.20
C SER A 139 -3.91 16.38 2.30
N HIS A 140 -4.85 15.46 2.44
CA HIS A 140 -4.57 14.04 2.65
C HIS A 140 -5.57 13.15 1.94
N VAL A 141 -5.15 11.90 1.70
CA VAL A 141 -6.00 10.79 1.29
C VAL A 141 -5.99 9.78 2.42
N PHE A 142 -7.17 9.43 2.91
CA PHE A 142 -7.37 8.42 3.95
C PHE A 142 -7.65 7.09 3.26
N ILE A 143 -6.98 6.04 3.69
CA ILE A 143 -7.12 4.72 3.09
C ILE A 143 -7.41 3.70 4.18
N THR A 144 -8.41 2.86 3.94
CA THR A 144 -8.70 1.67 4.74
C THR A 144 -8.50 0.45 3.88
N ALA A 145 -7.66 -0.49 4.33
CA ALA A 145 -7.47 -1.79 3.69
C ALA A 145 -7.92 -2.89 4.64
N LYS A 146 -8.69 -3.86 4.14
CA LYS A 146 -9.24 -4.98 4.92
C LYS A 146 -8.93 -6.30 4.23
N LEU A 147 -8.63 -7.31 5.03
CA LEU A 147 -8.57 -8.70 4.61
C LEU A 147 -9.79 -9.41 5.19
N VAL A 148 -10.62 -9.98 4.33
CA VAL A 148 -11.92 -10.57 4.69
C VAL A 148 -11.90 -12.03 4.33
N ARG A 149 -12.35 -12.89 5.24
CA ARG A 149 -12.52 -14.33 4.99
C ARG A 149 -13.79 -14.56 4.17
N THR A 150 -13.67 -15.32 3.08
CA THR A 150 -14.79 -15.58 2.16
C THR A 150 -15.89 -16.42 2.79
N ALA A 151 -15.54 -17.39 3.60
CA ALA A 151 -16.48 -18.37 4.16
C ALA A 151 -17.54 -17.78 5.11
N ASP A 152 -17.22 -16.70 5.81
CA ASP A 152 -18.08 -16.11 6.85
C ASP A 152 -18.14 -14.58 6.81
N SER A 153 -17.47 -13.95 5.83
CA SER A 153 -17.37 -12.50 5.66
C SER A 153 -16.74 -11.77 6.87
N VAL A 154 -15.95 -12.49 7.68
CA VAL A 154 -15.27 -11.91 8.84
C VAL A 154 -14.03 -11.14 8.40
N VAL A 155 -13.91 -9.89 8.85
CA VAL A 155 -12.69 -9.10 8.70
C VAL A 155 -11.61 -9.67 9.61
N VAL A 156 -10.61 -10.33 9.03
CA VAL A 156 -9.51 -10.97 9.79
C VAL A 156 -8.35 -9.99 10.05
N ALA A 157 -8.22 -8.95 9.24
CA ALA A 157 -7.29 -7.85 9.47
C ALA A 157 -7.82 -6.56 8.83
N SER A 158 -7.56 -5.42 9.48
CA SER A 158 -7.87 -4.10 8.96
C SER A 158 -6.74 -3.13 9.29
N HIS A 159 -6.38 -2.27 8.35
CA HIS A 159 -5.35 -1.26 8.56
C HIS A 159 -5.72 0.05 7.87
N ASP A 160 -5.72 1.12 8.68
CA ASP A 160 -5.96 2.47 8.20
C ASP A 160 -4.63 3.21 8.10
N TYR A 161 -4.47 3.99 7.03
CA TYR A 161 -3.31 4.83 6.83
C TYR A 161 -3.65 6.07 6.02
N VAL A 162 -2.73 7.03 6.03
CA VAL A 162 -2.92 8.34 5.41
C VAL A 162 -1.75 8.64 4.50
N LEU A 163 -2.04 9.20 3.34
CA LEU A 163 -1.05 9.69 2.38
C LEU A 163 -1.27 11.18 2.12
N PRO A 164 -0.20 11.96 1.89
CA PRO A 164 -0.34 13.38 1.55
C PRO A 164 -0.95 13.55 0.15
N TYR A 165 -1.81 14.57 0.00
CA TYR A 165 -2.43 14.92 -1.29
C TYR A 165 -1.47 15.73 -2.14
N THR A 166 -0.43 15.05 -2.66
CA THR A 166 0.61 15.65 -3.51
C THR A 166 0.13 15.88 -4.94
N ARG A 167 0.98 16.50 -5.77
CA ARG A 167 0.71 16.65 -7.20
C ARG A 167 0.54 15.29 -7.89
N ASP A 168 1.37 14.31 -7.56
CA ASP A 168 1.30 12.97 -8.15
C ASP A 168 0.03 12.23 -7.69
N MET A 169 -0.31 12.34 -6.40
CA MET A 169 -1.57 11.79 -5.87
C MET A 169 -2.77 12.36 -6.62
N ARG A 170 -2.78 13.67 -6.89
CA ARG A 170 -3.85 14.34 -7.67
C ARG A 170 -3.99 13.77 -9.07
N ILE A 171 -2.87 13.42 -9.73
CA ILE A 171 -2.89 12.81 -11.05
C ILE A 171 -3.45 11.38 -10.97
N LEU A 172 -3.03 10.61 -9.98
CA LEU A 172 -3.47 9.23 -9.78
C LEU A 172 -4.95 9.11 -9.38
N LEU A 173 -5.51 10.15 -8.78
CA LEU A 173 -6.92 10.20 -8.37
C LEU A 173 -7.86 10.72 -9.46
N ARG A 174 -7.33 11.24 -10.56
CA ARG A 174 -8.19 11.66 -11.69
C ARG A 174 -8.83 10.45 -12.33
N ASP A 175 -10.14 10.54 -12.49
CA ASP A 175 -10.88 9.63 -13.37
C ASP A 175 -10.60 10.01 -14.82
N TRP A 176 -10.32 9.03 -15.64
CA TRP A 176 -10.18 9.16 -17.10
C TRP A 176 -11.47 8.70 -17.78
#